data_becd4eb24595f1e9640674b3a0de7de6
#
_entry.id   becd4eb24595f1e9640674b3a0de7de6
#
_cell.length_a   1.000
_cell.length_b   1.000
_cell.length_c   1.000
_cell.angle_alpha   90.00
_cell.angle_beta   90.00
_cell.angle_gamma   90.00
#
_symmetry.space_group_name_H-M   'P 1'
#
loop_
_entity.id
_entity.type
_entity.pdbx_description
1 polymer ?
#
loop_
_entity_poly.entity_id
_entity_poly.type
_entity_poly.pdbx_seq_one_letter_code
_entity_poly.pdbx_strand_id
1 'polypeptide(L)'
;MKIFCIGRNYAEHAKELNNTIPTAPVVFMKPATALLTENKDFYYPNFTQDLHYECELVLRICKNGKSVQEKFAGAYYDAITVGIDFTARDIQEQQKSKSL
;
A
#
# COMPACT_ATOMS: atom_id res chain seq x y z
N MET A 1 -0.78 -16.07 -1.74
CA MET A 1 -1.21 -14.72 -2.21
C MET A 1 -0.11 -13.73 -1.93
N LYS A 2 0.11 -12.82 -2.85
CA LYS A 2 1.08 -11.73 -2.71
C LYS A 2 0.35 -10.40 -2.76
N ILE A 3 0.76 -9.46 -1.90
CA ILE A 3 0.19 -8.12 -1.86
C ILE A 3 1.30 -7.14 -2.21
N PHE A 4 1.13 -6.43 -3.32
CA PHE A 4 2.05 -5.38 -3.76
C PHE A 4 1.40 -4.03 -3.52
N CYS A 5 2.15 -3.12 -2.93
CA CYS A 5 1.68 -1.78 -2.62
C CYS A 5 2.51 -0.76 -3.40
N ILE A 6 1.85 0.34 -3.77
CA ILE A 6 2.51 1.45 -4.45
C ILE A 6 2.58 2.62 -3.48
N GLY A 7 3.78 2.95 -3.04
CA GLY A 7 4.00 4.04 -2.11
C GLY A 7 3.97 5.41 -2.78
N ARG A 8 3.56 6.43 -2.03
CA ARG A 8 3.54 7.84 -2.46
C ARG A 8 2.76 8.06 -3.75
N ASN A 9 1.72 7.25 -3.98
CA ASN A 9 0.95 7.28 -5.22
C ASN A 9 -0.12 8.37 -5.25
N TYR A 10 -0.50 8.89 -4.09
CA TYR A 10 -1.49 9.93 -3.96
C TYR A 10 -0.78 11.28 -3.71
N ALA A 11 -0.84 12.18 -4.70
CA ALA A 11 -0.05 13.42 -4.70
C ALA A 11 -0.30 14.30 -3.47
N GLU A 12 -1.57 14.44 -3.05
CA GLU A 12 -1.92 15.25 -1.88
C GLU A 12 -1.32 14.68 -0.59
N HIS A 13 -1.36 13.37 -0.44
CA HIS A 13 -0.79 12.69 0.73
C HIS A 13 0.74 12.85 0.77
N ALA A 14 1.42 12.74 -0.38
CA ALA A 14 2.85 12.96 -0.46
C ALA A 14 3.23 14.38 -0.02
N LYS A 15 2.45 15.38 -0.41
CA LYS A 15 2.65 16.77 0.01
C LYS A 15 2.47 16.96 1.51
N GLU A 16 1.43 16.34 2.11
CA GLU A 16 1.17 16.40 3.56
C GLU A 16 2.35 15.88 4.37
N LEU A 17 3.06 14.89 3.87
CA LEU A 17 4.21 14.27 4.52
C LEU A 17 5.55 14.91 4.13
N ASN A 18 5.55 16.03 3.40
CA ASN A 18 6.74 16.68 2.85
C ASN A 18 7.59 15.73 1.98
N ASN A 19 6.93 14.76 1.34
CA ASN A 19 7.59 13.86 0.41
C ASN A 19 7.49 14.42 -1.00
N THR A 20 8.53 14.18 -1.81
CA THR A 20 8.46 14.47 -3.24
C THR A 20 7.57 13.43 -3.93
N ILE A 21 6.86 13.88 -4.97
CA ILE A 21 6.09 12.96 -5.82
C ILE A 21 7.10 12.18 -6.65
N PRO A 22 7.12 10.83 -6.55
CA PRO A 22 8.10 10.04 -7.29
C PRO A 22 7.80 10.04 -8.79
N THR A 23 8.85 9.99 -9.60
CA THR A 23 8.76 9.89 -11.07
C THR A 23 8.57 8.44 -11.54
N ALA A 24 8.82 7.48 -10.66
CA ALA A 24 8.63 6.06 -10.90
C ALA A 24 7.91 5.43 -9.72
N PRO A 25 7.15 4.35 -9.92
CA PRO A 25 6.45 3.69 -8.83
C PRO A 25 7.41 3.21 -7.74
N VAL A 26 7.05 3.48 -6.49
CA VAL A 26 7.75 2.93 -5.31
C VAL A 26 6.95 1.70 -4.88
N VAL A 27 7.51 0.52 -5.11
CA VAL A 27 6.81 -0.74 -4.87
C VAL A 27 7.34 -1.41 -3.61
N PHE A 28 6.42 -1.84 -2.75
CA PHE A 28 6.78 -2.67 -1.59
C PHE A 28 5.74 -3.78 -1.43
N MET A 29 6.04 -4.73 -0.57
CA MET A 29 5.19 -5.91 -0.38
C MET A 29 4.71 -6.00 1.05
N LYS A 30 3.51 -6.56 1.21
CA LYS A 30 3.00 -7.02 2.50
C LYS A 30 2.78 -8.53 2.44
N PRO A 31 3.02 -9.26 3.53
CA PRO A 31 2.71 -10.68 3.57
C PRO A 31 1.20 -10.91 3.58
N ALA A 32 0.76 -12.07 3.12
CA ALA A 32 -0.66 -12.43 3.15
C ALA A 32 -1.25 -12.39 4.57
N THR A 33 -0.42 -12.65 5.57
CA THR A 33 -0.81 -12.60 6.98
C THR A 33 -1.19 -11.19 7.48
N ALA A 34 -0.80 -10.16 6.75
CA ALA A 34 -1.18 -8.78 7.09
C ALA A 34 -2.62 -8.44 6.70
N LEU A 35 -3.29 -9.31 5.94
CA LEU A 35 -4.63 -9.05 5.43
C LEU A 35 -5.69 -9.39 6.46
N LEU A 36 -6.50 -8.39 6.84
CA LEU A 36 -7.67 -8.58 7.69
C LEU A 36 -8.90 -8.71 6.79
N THR A 37 -9.56 -9.86 6.83
CA THR A 37 -10.68 -10.19 5.95
C THR A 37 -11.97 -10.45 6.75
N GLU A 38 -13.08 -10.65 6.04
CA GLU A 38 -14.36 -11.05 6.60
C GLU A 38 -14.94 -10.05 7.60
N ASN A 39 -14.63 -8.77 7.42
CA ASN A 39 -15.07 -7.69 8.32
C ASN A 39 -14.72 -7.94 9.79
N LYS A 40 -13.61 -8.64 10.04
CA LYS A 40 -13.15 -8.85 11.42
C LYS A 40 -12.72 -7.52 12.04
N ASP A 41 -12.82 -7.44 13.36
CA ASP A 41 -12.42 -6.24 14.08
C ASP A 41 -10.93 -5.98 13.96
N PHE A 42 -10.59 -4.73 13.75
CA PHE A 42 -9.19 -4.28 13.84
C PHE A 42 -8.94 -3.79 15.26
N TYR A 43 -7.89 -4.31 15.88
CA TYR A 43 -7.49 -3.90 17.22
C TYR A 43 -6.28 -2.96 17.15
N TYR A 44 -6.40 -1.81 17.80
CA TYR A 44 -5.32 -0.83 17.84
C TYR A 44 -4.10 -1.46 18.52
N PRO A 45 -2.94 -1.55 17.83
CA PRO A 45 -1.76 -2.17 18.44
C PRO A 45 -1.19 -1.30 19.56
N ASN A 46 -0.71 -1.96 20.62
CA ASN A 46 -0.19 -1.24 21.79
C ASN A 46 1.24 -0.72 21.61
N PHE A 47 1.90 -1.07 20.51
CA PHE A 47 3.28 -0.66 20.23
C PHE A 47 3.38 0.69 19.50
N THR A 48 2.26 1.29 19.12
CA THR A 48 2.25 2.57 18.41
C THR A 48 1.30 3.55 19.07
N GLN A 49 1.66 4.83 19.05
CA GLN A 49 0.82 5.92 19.52
C GLN A 49 0.36 6.82 18.39
N ASP A 50 0.72 6.50 17.15
CA ASP A 50 0.40 7.29 15.97
C ASP A 50 0.02 6.37 14.82
N LEU A 51 -1.15 5.76 14.93
CA LEU A 51 -1.68 4.89 13.90
C LEU A 51 -2.51 5.68 12.90
N HIS A 52 -2.08 5.65 11.64
CA HIS A 52 -2.82 6.25 10.53
C HIS A 52 -3.54 5.17 9.74
N TYR A 53 -4.61 5.54 9.08
CA TYR A 53 -5.29 4.70 8.09
C TYR A 53 -5.20 5.38 6.73
N GLU A 54 -4.94 4.59 5.70
CA GLU A 54 -4.85 5.06 4.33
C GLU A 54 -5.85 4.29 3.48
N CYS A 55 -6.83 5.02 2.94
CA CYS A 55 -7.84 4.43 2.06
C CYS A 55 -7.27 4.35 0.66
N GLU A 56 -7.25 3.15 0.09
CA GLU A 56 -6.57 2.89 -1.18
C GLU A 56 -7.41 2.08 -2.14
N LEU A 57 -7.20 2.32 -3.43
CA LEU A 57 -7.76 1.47 -4.47
C LEU A 57 -6.96 0.17 -4.52
N VAL A 58 -7.69 -0.93 -4.60
CA VAL A 58 -7.11 -2.28 -4.64
C VAL A 58 -7.51 -2.94 -5.95
N LEU A 59 -6.53 -3.42 -6.70
CA LEU A 59 -6.74 -4.19 -7.92
C LEU A 59 -6.46 -5.66 -7.66
N ARG A 60 -7.37 -6.53 -8.14
CA ARG A 60 -7.13 -7.96 -8.10
C ARG A 60 -6.49 -8.41 -9.40
N ILE A 61 -5.26 -8.89 -9.33
CA ILE A 61 -4.54 -9.41 -10.50
C ILE A 61 -5.03 -10.82 -10.78
N CYS A 62 -5.42 -11.08 -12.01
CA CYS A 62 -6.08 -12.32 -12.42
C CYS A 62 -5.22 -13.24 -13.29
N LYS A 63 -4.05 -12.80 -13.74
CA LYS A 63 -3.14 -13.66 -14.49
C LYS A 63 -1.69 -13.20 -14.39
N ASN A 64 -0.79 -14.13 -14.61
CA ASN A 64 0.64 -13.87 -14.59
C ASN A 64 1.08 -13.08 -15.83
N GLY A 65 2.08 -12.23 -15.66
CA GLY A 65 2.66 -11.47 -16.74
C GLY A 65 4.08 -11.05 -16.44
N LYS A 66 4.82 -10.78 -17.50
CA LYS A 66 6.18 -10.24 -17.40
C LYS A 66 6.40 -9.32 -18.60
N SER A 67 6.99 -8.15 -18.32
CA SER A 67 7.27 -7.15 -19.35
C SER A 67 6.04 -6.80 -20.20
N VAL A 68 4.90 -6.66 -19.53
CA VAL A 68 3.61 -6.39 -20.18
C VAL A 68 3.59 -4.94 -20.65
N GLN A 69 3.24 -4.73 -21.92
CA GLN A 69 3.04 -3.38 -22.46
C GLN A 69 1.81 -2.74 -21.82
N GLU A 70 1.85 -1.45 -21.62
CA GLU A 70 0.78 -0.69 -20.98
C GLU A 70 -0.59 -0.93 -21.62
N LYS A 71 -0.65 -0.99 -22.96
CA LYS A 71 -1.90 -1.22 -23.69
C LYS A 71 -2.57 -2.56 -23.40
N PHE A 72 -1.82 -3.53 -22.84
CA PHE A 72 -2.35 -4.85 -22.47
C PHE A 72 -2.59 -4.99 -20.97
N ALA A 73 -2.21 -4.00 -20.16
CA ALA A 73 -2.27 -4.09 -18.70
C ALA A 73 -3.69 -4.33 -18.18
N GLY A 74 -4.70 -3.77 -18.83
CA GLY A 74 -6.11 -3.92 -18.43
C GLY A 74 -6.62 -5.35 -18.42
N ALA A 75 -5.97 -6.27 -19.14
CA ALA A 75 -6.35 -7.67 -19.15
C ALA A 75 -5.82 -8.46 -17.94
N TYR A 76 -4.98 -7.85 -17.10
CA TYR A 76 -4.31 -8.52 -16.00
C TYR A 76 -4.98 -8.33 -14.64
N TYR A 77 -6.00 -7.50 -14.57
CA TYR A 77 -6.82 -7.38 -13.36
C TYR A 77 -8.29 -7.53 -13.72
N ASP A 78 -9.09 -8.05 -12.78
CA ASP A 78 -10.50 -8.36 -13.02
C ASP A 78 -11.44 -7.77 -11.97
N ALA A 79 -10.92 -7.06 -10.98
CA ALA A 79 -11.75 -6.43 -9.97
C ALA A 79 -11.03 -5.22 -9.37
N ILE A 80 -11.82 -4.23 -8.99
CA ILE A 80 -11.36 -3.03 -8.27
C ILE A 80 -12.21 -2.91 -7.01
N THR A 81 -11.55 -2.67 -5.88
CA THR A 81 -12.23 -2.40 -4.62
C THR A 81 -11.45 -1.36 -3.82
N VAL A 82 -11.90 -1.10 -2.61
CA VAL A 82 -11.26 -0.17 -1.68
C VAL A 82 -10.76 -0.96 -0.48
N GLY A 83 -9.55 -0.67 -0.06
CA GLY A 83 -8.97 -1.23 1.15
C GLY A 83 -8.45 -0.14 2.06
N ILE A 84 -8.08 -0.53 3.27
CA ILE A 84 -7.47 0.37 4.26
C ILE A 84 -6.11 -0.19 4.63
N ASP A 85 -5.08 0.63 4.49
CA ASP A 85 -3.73 0.33 4.94
C ASP A 85 -3.49 1.03 6.28
N PHE A 86 -3.39 0.25 7.35
CA PHE A 86 -3.05 0.78 8.67
C PHE A 86 -1.54 0.90 8.80
N THR A 87 -1.08 2.07 9.22
CA THR A 87 0.35 2.39 9.28
C THR A 87 0.70 2.97 10.64
N ALA A 88 1.66 2.36 11.33
CA ALA A 88 2.26 2.92 12.54
C ALA A 88 3.24 4.02 12.12
N ARG A 89 2.74 5.25 12.04
CA ARG A 89 3.48 6.37 11.45
C ARG A 89 4.73 6.73 12.24
N ASP A 90 4.66 6.66 13.56
CA ASP A 90 5.79 6.90 14.45
C ASP A 90 6.94 5.92 14.18
N ILE A 91 6.63 4.64 14.03
CA ILE A 91 7.63 3.61 13.72
C ILE A 91 8.18 3.79 12.31
N GLN A 92 7.32 4.11 11.35
CA GLN A 92 7.73 4.34 9.97
C GLN A 92 8.74 5.48 9.86
N GLU A 93 8.48 6.61 10.53
CA GLU A 93 9.38 7.76 10.53
C GLU A 93 10.70 7.42 11.22
N GLN A 94 10.66 6.68 12.31
CA GLN A 94 11.86 6.23 13.00
C GLN A 94 12.73 5.36 12.08
N GLN A 95 12.12 4.45 11.34
CA GLN A 95 12.82 3.59 10.38
C GLN A 95 13.43 4.41 9.24
N LYS A 96 12.70 5.38 8.71
CA LYS A 96 13.22 6.27 7.67
C LYS A 96 14.44 7.06 8.15
N SER A 97 14.42 7.57 9.37
CA SER A 97 15.55 8.31 9.94
C SER A 97 16.81 7.46 10.09
N LYS A 98 16.66 6.14 10.16
CA LYS A 98 17.75 5.17 10.22
C LYS A 98 18.08 4.54 8.87
N SER A 99 17.52 5.04 7.79
CA SER A 99 17.67 4.52 6.41
C SER A 99 17.23 3.06 6.27
N LEU A 100 16.19 2.70 6.96
CA LEU A 100 15.62 1.35 6.90
C LEU A 100 14.42 1.28 5.93
#